data_124f3e3c217c0f5869df8965cd57b3ac
#
_entry.id   124f3e3c217c0f5869df8965cd57b3ac
#
_cell.length_a   1.000
_cell.length_b   1.000
_cell.length_c   1.000
_cell.angle_alpha   90.00
_cell.angle_beta   90.00
_cell.angle_gamma   90.00
#
_symmetry.space_group_name_H-M   'P 1'
#
loop_
_entity.id
_entity.type
_entity.pdbx_description
1 polymer ?
#
loop_
_entity_poly.entity_id
_entity_poly.type
_entity_poly.pdbx_seq_one_letter_code
_entity_poly.pdbx_strand_id
1 'polypeptide(L)'
;MLKLCYLVMQDVNHQLFCETVEDEIVLGSGDTDDLRAKELMEKLGLSEFKDRHPMSLSGGQKQRVAIASSMLAGKEILIFDEPTSGLDYRHMIQTAELFTRLKESGKSVLIITHDRELIRKCCTFEIHIAQGKAEVNKYESN
;
A
#
# COMPACT_ATOMS: atom_id res chain seq x y z
N MET A 1 -3.45 -18.77 1.38
CA MET A 1 -3.46 -17.41 0.81
C MET A 1 -4.87 -17.08 0.31
N LEU A 2 -5.45 -16.01 0.78
CA LEU A 2 -6.80 -15.61 0.36
C LEU A 2 -6.78 -15.30 -1.14
N LYS A 3 -7.66 -15.94 -1.92
CA LYS A 3 -7.69 -15.78 -3.39
C LYS A 3 -8.10 -14.35 -3.81
N LEU A 4 -8.88 -13.66 -2.98
CA LEU A 4 -9.53 -12.39 -3.33
C LEU A 4 -8.85 -11.16 -2.73
N CYS A 5 -8.13 -11.26 -1.62
CA CYS A 5 -7.57 -10.11 -0.94
C CYS A 5 -6.05 -10.23 -0.69
N TYR A 6 -5.44 -9.08 -0.54
CA TYR A 6 -4.06 -8.90 -0.09
C TYR A 6 -4.04 -7.99 1.13
N LEU A 7 -3.30 -8.38 2.16
CA LEU A 7 -3.13 -7.60 3.38
C LEU A 7 -1.69 -7.08 3.47
N VAL A 8 -1.54 -5.78 3.60
CA VAL A 8 -0.29 -5.13 4.00
C VAL A 8 -0.37 -4.81 5.48
N MET A 9 0.48 -5.47 6.27
CA MET A 9 0.51 -5.31 7.73
C MET A 9 1.28 -4.07 8.14
N GLN A 10 0.99 -3.55 9.34
CA GLN A 10 1.72 -2.43 9.93
C GLN A 10 3.22 -2.73 10.05
N ASP A 11 3.59 -3.90 10.53
CA ASP A 11 4.98 -4.36 10.52
C ASP A 11 5.26 -5.18 9.26
N VAL A 12 5.72 -4.50 8.22
CA VAL A 12 6.06 -5.12 6.93
C VAL A 12 7.29 -6.03 6.96
N ASN A 13 8.08 -6.03 8.04
CA ASN A 13 9.24 -6.91 8.15
C ASN A 13 8.85 -8.40 8.08
N HIS A 14 7.63 -8.73 8.47
CA HIS A 14 7.09 -10.09 8.40
C HIS A 14 6.53 -10.47 7.02
N GLN A 15 6.58 -9.57 6.05
CA GLN A 15 6.01 -9.77 4.72
C GLN A 15 7.04 -9.70 3.59
N LEU A 16 8.28 -9.28 3.88
CA LEU A 16 9.34 -9.11 2.90
C LEU A 16 10.33 -10.27 3.00
N PHE A 17 10.39 -11.12 1.96
CA PHE A 17 11.12 -12.39 1.99
C PHE A 17 12.14 -12.56 0.88
N CYS A 18 12.07 -11.75 -0.19
CA CYS A 18 12.94 -11.89 -1.34
C CYS A 18 14.33 -11.31 -1.09
N GLU A 19 15.28 -11.68 -1.95
CA GLU A 19 16.65 -11.18 -1.89
C GLU A 19 16.79 -9.75 -2.39
N THR A 20 15.94 -9.34 -3.35
CA THR A 20 15.93 -8.00 -3.91
C THR A 20 14.57 -7.32 -3.79
N VAL A 21 14.57 -5.99 -3.81
CA VAL A 21 13.35 -5.18 -3.85
C VAL A 21 12.54 -5.47 -5.12
N GLU A 22 13.20 -5.64 -6.25
CA GLU A 22 12.55 -5.96 -7.52
C GLU A 22 11.81 -7.30 -7.44
N ASP A 23 12.48 -8.36 -6.94
CA ASP A 23 11.86 -9.66 -6.75
C ASP A 23 10.67 -9.62 -5.80
N GLU A 24 10.78 -8.84 -4.71
CA GLU A 24 9.70 -8.69 -3.73
C GLU A 24 8.46 -8.03 -4.35
N ILE A 25 8.66 -7.03 -5.20
CA ILE A 25 7.57 -6.32 -5.86
C ILE A 25 6.86 -7.23 -6.87
N VAL A 26 7.60 -8.03 -7.63
CA VAL A 26 7.03 -8.91 -8.67
C VAL A 26 6.51 -10.25 -8.14
N LEU A 27 6.87 -10.64 -6.93
CA LEU A 27 6.53 -11.96 -6.35
C LEU A 27 5.03 -12.29 -6.43
N GLY A 28 4.17 -11.29 -6.31
CA GLY A 28 2.72 -11.47 -6.32
C GLY A 28 2.06 -11.39 -7.69
N SER A 29 2.77 -10.97 -8.73
CA SER A 29 2.18 -10.67 -10.04
C SER A 29 1.82 -11.90 -10.87
N GLY A 30 2.44 -13.05 -10.60
CA GLY A 30 2.21 -14.31 -11.35
C GLY A 30 2.73 -14.30 -12.78
N ASP A 31 2.92 -13.14 -13.39
CA ASP A 31 3.54 -12.91 -14.69
C ASP A 31 4.55 -11.78 -14.57
N THR A 32 5.65 -11.90 -15.28
CA THR A 32 6.74 -10.92 -15.33
C THR A 32 6.30 -9.64 -16.06
N ASP A 33 5.47 -8.84 -15.45
CA ASP A 33 5.16 -7.49 -15.95
C ASP A 33 6.26 -6.50 -15.48
N ASP A 34 7.48 -6.73 -15.98
CA ASP A 34 8.67 -5.92 -15.67
C ASP A 34 8.47 -4.43 -15.92
N LEU A 35 7.65 -4.08 -16.90
CA LEU A 35 7.39 -2.68 -17.24
C LEU A 35 6.56 -2.01 -16.15
N ARG A 36 5.51 -2.68 -15.67
CA ARG A 36 4.63 -2.16 -14.63
C ARG A 36 5.34 -2.09 -13.27
N ALA A 37 6.19 -3.07 -12.97
CA ALA A 37 7.02 -3.06 -11.79
C ALA A 37 8.00 -1.88 -11.79
N LYS A 38 8.66 -1.61 -12.92
CA LYS A 38 9.57 -0.47 -13.09
C LYS A 38 8.85 0.87 -12.92
N GLU A 39 7.68 1.05 -13.54
CA GLU A 39 6.87 2.26 -13.38
C GLU A 39 6.45 2.49 -11.91
N LEU A 40 6.08 1.42 -11.20
CA LEU A 40 5.72 1.52 -9.79
C LEU A 40 6.93 1.87 -8.92
N MET A 41 8.07 1.24 -9.17
CA MET A 41 9.31 1.57 -8.44
C MET A 41 9.72 3.03 -8.66
N GLU A 42 9.61 3.54 -9.87
CA GLU A 42 9.89 4.94 -10.16
C GLU A 42 8.94 5.89 -9.41
N LYS A 43 7.61 5.64 -9.50
CA LYS A 43 6.59 6.45 -8.80
C LYS A 43 6.74 6.45 -7.29
N LEU A 44 7.26 5.36 -6.73
CA LEU A 44 7.46 5.20 -5.29
C LEU A 44 8.87 5.57 -4.81
N GLY A 45 9.75 6.02 -5.72
CA GLY A 45 11.14 6.36 -5.40
C GLY A 45 11.94 5.15 -4.91
N LEU A 46 11.73 3.99 -5.54
CA LEU A 46 12.37 2.73 -5.19
C LEU A 46 13.40 2.26 -6.23
N SER A 47 13.48 2.91 -7.40
CA SER A 47 14.32 2.46 -8.52
C SER A 47 15.81 2.32 -8.16
N GLU A 48 16.34 3.21 -7.33
CA GLU A 48 17.74 3.15 -6.87
C GLU A 48 18.02 2.01 -5.88
N PHE A 49 16.96 1.40 -5.32
CA PHE A 49 17.05 0.33 -4.33
C PHE A 49 16.72 -1.05 -4.91
N LYS A 50 16.43 -1.16 -6.21
CA LYS A 50 15.89 -2.37 -6.84
C LYS A 50 16.70 -3.64 -6.54
N ASP A 51 18.03 -3.53 -6.56
CA ASP A 51 18.98 -4.65 -6.35
C ASP A 51 19.35 -4.82 -4.85
N ARG A 52 18.78 -4.03 -3.94
CA ARG A 52 19.05 -4.15 -2.51
C ARG A 52 18.13 -5.17 -1.85
N HIS A 53 18.66 -5.80 -0.80
CA HIS A 53 17.84 -6.65 0.06
C HIS A 53 16.80 -5.80 0.81
N PRO A 54 15.51 -6.16 0.80
CA PRO A 54 14.44 -5.36 1.43
C PRO A 54 14.71 -5.03 2.89
N MET A 55 15.34 -5.93 3.64
CA MET A 55 15.66 -5.70 5.06
C MET A 55 16.71 -4.61 5.29
N SER A 56 17.49 -4.22 4.28
CA SER A 56 18.46 -3.11 4.37
C SER A 56 17.83 -1.72 4.22
N LEU A 57 16.54 -1.67 3.89
CA LEU A 57 15.80 -0.43 3.67
C LEU A 57 15.34 0.23 4.97
N SER A 58 15.07 1.54 4.93
CA SER A 58 14.37 2.23 6.01
C SER A 58 12.92 1.74 6.14
N GLY A 59 12.29 1.96 7.29
CA GLY A 59 10.89 1.56 7.53
C GLY A 59 9.93 2.09 6.47
N GLY A 60 10.04 3.38 6.10
CA GLY A 60 9.21 3.98 5.06
C GLY A 60 9.48 3.42 3.66
N GLN A 61 10.72 3.05 3.33
CA GLN A 61 11.04 2.36 2.08
C GLN A 61 10.43 0.96 2.04
N LYS A 62 10.57 0.19 3.12
CA LYS A 62 9.94 -1.15 3.26
C LYS A 62 8.41 -1.06 3.09
N GLN A 63 7.77 -0.06 3.70
CA GLN A 63 6.34 0.16 3.55
C GLN A 63 5.96 0.39 2.08
N ARG A 64 6.72 1.21 1.35
CA ARG A 64 6.48 1.45 -0.07
C ARG A 64 6.70 0.19 -0.93
N VAL A 65 7.67 -0.66 -0.59
CA VAL A 65 7.87 -1.96 -1.26
C VAL A 65 6.64 -2.85 -1.06
N ALA A 66 6.12 -2.98 0.16
CA ALA A 66 4.93 -3.78 0.44
C ALA A 66 3.68 -3.24 -0.29
N ILE A 67 3.52 -1.92 -0.38
CA ILE A 67 2.45 -1.29 -1.15
C ILE A 67 2.61 -1.63 -2.64
N ALA A 68 3.81 -1.48 -3.22
CA ALA A 68 4.08 -1.82 -4.61
C ALA A 68 3.76 -3.28 -4.93
N SER A 69 4.22 -4.22 -4.09
CA SER A 69 3.92 -5.64 -4.20
C SER A 69 2.41 -5.92 -4.19
N SER A 70 1.67 -5.26 -3.28
CA SER A 70 0.21 -5.41 -3.20
C SER A 70 -0.51 -4.96 -4.47
N MET A 71 0.01 -3.90 -5.13
CA MET A 71 -0.57 -3.37 -6.37
C MET A 71 -0.41 -4.32 -7.55
N LEU A 72 0.71 -5.07 -7.60
CA LEU A 72 0.98 -6.07 -8.64
C LEU A 72 0.34 -7.44 -8.35
N ALA A 73 -0.09 -7.69 -7.12
CA ALA A 73 -0.66 -8.98 -6.71
C ALA A 73 -1.97 -9.37 -7.42
N GLY A 74 -2.53 -8.51 -8.27
CA GLY A 74 -3.73 -8.80 -9.07
C GLY A 74 -5.01 -9.05 -8.26
N LYS A 75 -5.02 -8.70 -6.97
CA LYS A 75 -6.16 -8.92 -6.08
C LYS A 75 -7.21 -7.81 -6.24
N GLU A 76 -8.46 -8.16 -5.96
CA GLU A 76 -9.59 -7.23 -6.05
C GLU A 76 -9.75 -6.39 -4.78
N ILE A 77 -9.39 -6.97 -3.63
CA ILE A 77 -9.50 -6.33 -2.32
C ILE A 77 -8.10 -6.15 -1.74
N LEU A 78 -7.74 -4.92 -1.44
CA LEU A 78 -6.47 -4.56 -0.83
C LEU A 78 -6.74 -3.98 0.56
N ILE A 79 -6.10 -4.55 1.58
CA ILE A 79 -6.25 -4.14 2.97
C ILE A 79 -4.90 -3.62 3.44
N PHE A 80 -4.89 -2.42 4.00
CA PHE A 80 -3.69 -1.76 4.50
C PHE A 80 -3.87 -1.43 5.98
N ASP A 81 -2.96 -1.92 6.81
CA ASP A 81 -2.93 -1.66 8.23
C ASP A 81 -1.85 -0.63 8.55
N GLU A 82 -2.25 0.56 8.99
CA GLU A 82 -1.40 1.73 9.29
C GLU A 82 -0.37 2.04 8.18
N PRO A 83 -0.78 2.19 6.90
CA PRO A 83 0.13 2.26 5.76
C PRO A 83 1.01 3.51 5.72
N THR A 84 0.70 4.54 6.50
CA THR A 84 1.48 5.78 6.57
C THR A 84 2.32 5.90 7.84
N SER A 85 2.31 4.87 8.69
CA SER A 85 3.11 4.85 9.90
C SER A 85 4.60 5.00 9.59
N GLY A 86 5.25 6.01 10.17
CA GLY A 86 6.68 6.31 9.94
C GLY A 86 7.01 6.95 8.59
N LEU A 87 6.01 7.34 7.80
CA LEU A 87 6.22 8.15 6.60
C LEU A 87 6.26 9.65 6.94
N ASP A 88 7.09 10.39 6.22
CA ASP A 88 6.97 11.85 6.20
C ASP A 88 5.75 12.30 5.38
N TYR A 89 5.41 13.57 5.49
CA TYR A 89 4.23 14.14 4.83
C TYR A 89 4.22 13.95 3.31
N ARG A 90 5.36 14.12 2.65
CA ARG A 90 5.48 13.96 1.20
C ARG A 90 5.15 12.52 0.77
N HIS A 91 5.71 11.54 1.46
CA HIS A 91 5.48 10.13 1.16
C HIS A 91 4.05 9.70 1.53
N MET A 92 3.47 10.28 2.58
CA MET A 92 2.05 10.08 2.92
C MET A 92 1.13 10.55 1.78
N ILE A 93 1.36 11.75 1.22
CA ILE A 93 0.59 12.26 0.07
C ILE A 93 0.73 11.35 -1.15
N GLN A 94 1.94 10.92 -1.48
CA GLN A 94 2.16 9.98 -2.59
C GLN A 94 1.40 8.66 -2.38
N THR A 95 1.37 8.16 -1.15
CA THR A 95 0.62 6.95 -0.79
C THR A 95 -0.89 7.16 -0.95
N ALA A 96 -1.42 8.31 -0.51
CA ALA A 96 -2.83 8.67 -0.68
C ALA A 96 -3.24 8.73 -2.17
N GLU A 97 -2.39 9.31 -3.02
CA GLU A 97 -2.60 9.34 -4.47
C GLU A 97 -2.64 7.93 -5.09
N LEU A 98 -1.79 7.01 -4.60
CA LEU A 98 -1.80 5.62 -5.06
C LEU A 98 -3.10 4.91 -4.68
N PHE A 99 -3.60 5.12 -3.45
CA PHE A 99 -4.88 4.55 -3.03
C PHE A 99 -6.05 5.10 -3.86
N THR A 100 -6.03 6.38 -4.20
CA THR A 100 -7.02 6.97 -5.11
C THR A 100 -6.99 6.30 -6.48
N ARG A 101 -5.81 6.09 -7.06
CA ARG A 101 -5.66 5.39 -8.35
C ARG A 101 -6.09 3.93 -8.29
N LEU A 102 -5.83 3.22 -7.19
CA LEU A 102 -6.32 1.86 -6.98
C LEU A 102 -7.85 1.80 -7.00
N LYS A 103 -8.49 2.72 -6.30
CA LYS A 103 -9.95 2.86 -6.29
C LYS A 103 -10.48 3.14 -7.71
N GLU A 104 -9.88 4.07 -8.44
CA GLU A 104 -10.25 4.41 -9.82
C GLU A 104 -10.07 3.24 -10.80
N SER A 105 -9.11 2.34 -10.53
CA SER A 105 -8.93 1.10 -11.30
C SER A 105 -9.93 -0.02 -10.93
N GLY A 106 -10.93 0.28 -10.11
CA GLY A 106 -11.97 -0.67 -9.69
C GLY A 106 -11.59 -1.59 -8.54
N LYS A 107 -10.47 -1.33 -7.85
CA LYS A 107 -10.06 -2.09 -6.66
C LYS A 107 -10.84 -1.62 -5.42
N SER A 108 -11.18 -2.56 -4.55
CA SER A 108 -11.69 -2.25 -3.21
C SER A 108 -10.50 -2.06 -2.27
N VAL A 109 -10.36 -0.85 -1.72
CA VAL A 109 -9.27 -0.49 -0.81
C VAL A 109 -9.84 -0.27 0.58
N LEU A 110 -9.39 -1.05 1.56
CA LEU A 110 -9.69 -0.90 2.98
C LEU A 110 -8.43 -0.43 3.71
N ILE A 111 -8.52 0.69 4.39
CA ILE A 111 -7.41 1.26 5.15
C ILE A 111 -7.80 1.29 6.62
N ILE A 112 -6.99 0.68 7.48
CA ILE A 112 -7.08 0.76 8.92
C ILE A 112 -6.06 1.81 9.35
N THR A 113 -6.50 2.93 9.89
CA THR A 113 -5.59 3.99 10.29
C THR A 113 -6.23 4.97 11.27
N HIS A 114 -5.40 5.67 12.02
CA HIS A 114 -5.76 6.84 12.82
C HIS A 114 -5.33 8.17 12.18
N ASP A 115 -4.68 8.11 11.01
CA ASP A 115 -4.23 9.29 10.25
C ASP A 115 -5.41 9.98 9.56
N ARG A 116 -5.91 11.03 10.19
CA ARG A 116 -7.05 11.80 9.69
C ARG A 116 -6.76 12.53 8.38
N GLU A 117 -5.50 12.83 8.11
CA GLU A 117 -5.11 13.51 6.88
C GLU A 117 -5.15 12.54 5.70
N LEU A 118 -4.66 11.32 5.88
CA LEU A 118 -4.80 10.24 4.91
C LEU A 118 -6.28 9.98 4.59
N ILE A 119 -7.12 9.85 5.62
CA ILE A 119 -8.56 9.59 5.47
C ILE A 119 -9.20 10.66 4.59
N ARG A 120 -8.96 11.94 4.88
CA ARG A 120 -9.53 13.06 4.12
C ARG A 120 -9.04 13.12 2.67
N LYS A 121 -7.85 12.61 2.39
CA LYS A 121 -7.22 12.68 1.07
C LYS A 121 -7.73 11.60 0.09
N CYS A 122 -8.00 10.38 0.56
CA CYS A 122 -8.26 9.26 -0.35
C CYS A 122 -9.50 8.42 -0.01
N CYS A 123 -10.08 8.55 1.19
CA CYS A 123 -11.23 7.73 1.57
C CYS A 123 -12.56 8.35 1.14
N THR A 124 -13.50 7.52 0.71
CA THR A 124 -14.90 7.91 0.42
C THR A 124 -15.81 7.67 1.61
N PHE A 125 -15.45 6.70 2.46
CA PHE A 125 -16.18 6.38 3.68
C PHE A 125 -15.18 6.14 4.82
N GLU A 126 -15.61 6.48 6.01
CA GLU A 126 -14.93 6.12 7.25
C GLU A 126 -15.91 5.30 8.10
N ILE A 127 -15.43 4.21 8.65
CA ILE A 127 -16.14 3.46 9.70
C ILE A 127 -15.37 3.72 11.00
N HIS A 128 -15.93 4.60 11.84
CA HIS A 128 -15.36 4.88 13.16
C HIS A 128 -15.86 3.87 14.17
N ILE A 129 -14.95 3.11 14.78
CA ILE A 129 -15.28 2.09 15.78
C ILE A 129 -14.78 2.58 17.13
N ALA A 130 -15.71 2.80 18.06
CA ALA A 130 -15.41 3.22 19.43
C ALA A 130 -16.42 2.60 20.42
N GLN A 131 -15.96 2.14 21.57
CA GLN A 131 -16.79 1.63 22.66
C GLN A 131 -17.83 0.58 22.23
N GLY A 132 -17.46 -0.30 21.28
CA GLY A 132 -18.34 -1.36 20.76
C GLY A 132 -19.42 -0.87 19.80
N LYS A 133 -19.35 0.39 19.34
CA LYS A 133 -20.26 0.97 18.35
C LYS A 133 -19.49 1.30 17.07
N ALA A 134 -20.18 1.21 15.95
CA ALA A 134 -19.65 1.61 14.64
C ALA A 134 -20.49 2.75 14.08
N GLU A 135 -19.83 3.83 13.65
CA GLU A 135 -20.44 4.98 12.98
C GLU A 135 -19.84 5.11 11.59
N VAL A 136 -20.70 5.35 10.58
CA VAL A 136 -20.29 5.49 9.19
C VAL A 136 -20.38 6.96 8.78
N ASN A 137 -19.26 7.52 8.38
CA ASN A 137 -19.17 8.87 7.82
C ASN A 137 -18.86 8.79 6.33
N LYS A 138 -19.54 9.60 5.53
CA LYS A 138 -19.28 9.71 4.10
C LYS A 138 -18.49 10.99 3.83
N TYR A 139 -17.42 10.87 3.06
CA TYR A 139 -16.64 12.00 2.56
C TYR A 139 -17.02 12.27 1.11
N GLU A 140 -17.29 13.52 0.78
CA GLU A 140 -17.44 13.94 -0.61
C GLU A 140 -16.05 13.96 -1.25
N SER A 141 -15.93 13.29 -2.39
CA SER A 141 -14.68 13.34 -3.17
C SER A 141 -14.52 14.75 -3.74
N ASN A 142 -13.50 15.45 -3.30
CA ASN A 142 -13.07 16.70 -3.95
C ASN A 142 -12.41 16.40 -5.28
#